data_ffd86984fe3c85770e35be8f49b44606
#
_entry.id   ffd86984fe3c85770e35be8f49b44606
#
_cell.length_a   1.000
_cell.length_b   1.000
_cell.length_c   1.000
_cell.angle_alpha   90.00
_cell.angle_beta   90.00
_cell.angle_gamma   90.00
#
_symmetry.space_group_name_H-M   'P 1'
#
loop_
_entity.id
_entity.type
_entity.pdbx_description
1 polymer ?
#
loop_
_entity_poly.entity_id
_entity_poly.type
_entity_poly.pdbx_seq_one_letter_code
_entity_poly.pdbx_strand_id
1 'polypeptide(L)'
;MSCGPLPGEAAAPLRALRGNRAVIEGVAVRDGELAPGAYVRLLDSSGEFVAEVQTDWAGRFRFYAAAGQWTLRTLAPGVSVDLDVTVGGGEVLPVEVLLD
;
A
#
# COMPACT_ATOMS: atom_id res chain seq x y z
N MET A 1 -15.16 -19.75 5.91
CA MET A 1 -14.49 -19.20 5.65
C MET A 1 -14.30 -17.92 5.16
N SER A 2 -13.57 -17.11 5.60
CA SER A 2 -13.36 -15.81 5.22
C SER A 2 -12.75 -15.73 3.89
N CYS A 3 -13.17 -14.83 3.09
CA CYS A 3 -12.71 -14.74 1.74
C CYS A 3 -12.05 -13.42 1.44
N GLY A 4 -12.04 -12.48 2.32
CA GLY A 4 -11.45 -11.19 2.04
C GLY A 4 -10.00 -11.12 2.47
N PRO A 5 -9.26 -10.09 2.03
CA PRO A 5 -7.92 -9.87 2.55
C PRO A 5 -7.97 -9.49 4.01
N LEU A 6 -6.88 -9.77 4.71
CA LEU A 6 -6.75 -9.37 6.10
C LEU A 6 -6.64 -7.84 6.19
N PRO A 7 -6.96 -7.26 7.34
CA PRO A 7 -6.75 -5.82 7.53
C PRO A 7 -5.31 -5.43 7.15
N GLY A 8 -5.16 -4.33 6.43
CA GLY A 8 -3.87 -3.89 5.98
C GLY A 8 -3.36 -4.56 4.73
N GLU A 9 -4.21 -5.37 4.08
CA GLU A 9 -3.77 -6.15 2.93
C GLU A 9 -4.79 -6.05 1.81
N ALA A 10 -4.34 -5.87 0.58
CA ALA A 10 -5.21 -5.87 -0.59
C ALA A 10 -4.45 -6.39 -1.80
N ALA A 11 -5.16 -7.10 -2.66
CA ALA A 11 -4.59 -7.61 -3.90
C ALA A 11 -4.92 -6.68 -5.05
N ALA A 12 -3.96 -6.49 -5.95
CA ALA A 12 -4.18 -5.78 -7.20
C ALA A 12 -5.06 -6.63 -8.12
N PRO A 13 -5.57 -6.06 -9.21
CA PRO A 13 -6.35 -6.84 -10.17
C PRO A 13 -5.58 -8.07 -10.64
N LEU A 14 -6.29 -9.14 -10.90
CA LEU A 14 -5.70 -10.42 -11.25
C LEU A 14 -4.67 -10.35 -12.36
N ARG A 15 -4.98 -9.59 -13.41
CA ARG A 15 -4.04 -9.49 -14.53
C ARG A 15 -2.72 -8.82 -14.14
N ALA A 16 -2.73 -7.95 -13.13
CA ALA A 16 -1.52 -7.28 -12.66
C ALA A 16 -0.62 -8.22 -11.88
N LEU A 17 -1.17 -9.33 -11.39
CA LEU A 17 -0.39 -10.31 -10.64
C LEU A 17 0.24 -11.36 -11.55
N ARG A 18 -0.16 -11.38 -12.81
CA ARG A 18 0.27 -12.42 -13.72
C ARG A 18 1.69 -12.16 -14.20
N GLY A 19 2.61 -13.05 -13.88
CA GLY A 19 3.98 -13.00 -14.38
C GLY A 19 4.93 -12.05 -13.69
N ASN A 20 4.46 -10.87 -13.28
CA ASN A 20 5.30 -9.84 -12.67
C ASN A 20 4.83 -9.49 -11.27
N ARG A 21 4.56 -10.51 -10.50
CA ARG A 21 4.09 -10.31 -9.16
C ARG A 21 5.14 -9.65 -8.28
N ALA A 22 4.73 -8.67 -7.50
CA ALA A 22 5.58 -7.98 -6.54
C ALA A 22 4.74 -7.67 -5.30
N VAL A 23 5.42 -7.34 -4.21
CA VAL A 23 4.76 -6.99 -2.96
C VAL A 23 5.30 -5.64 -2.49
N ILE A 24 4.40 -4.74 -2.12
CA ILE A 24 4.74 -3.50 -1.45
C ILE A 24 4.18 -3.62 -0.05
N GLU A 25 5.04 -3.60 0.95
CA GLU A 25 4.56 -3.69 2.32
C GLU A 25 5.19 -2.59 3.14
N GLY A 26 4.40 -2.05 4.06
CA GLY A 26 4.90 -0.90 4.77
C GLY A 26 4.22 -0.66 6.09
N VAL A 27 4.63 0.45 6.67
CA VAL A 27 4.09 0.89 7.94
C VAL A 27 3.86 2.38 7.84
N ALA A 28 2.74 2.85 8.39
CA ALA A 28 2.44 4.27 8.49
C ALA A 28 2.76 4.75 9.90
N VAL A 29 3.42 5.89 9.99
CA VAL A 29 3.88 6.44 11.25
C VAL A 29 3.44 7.90 11.34
N ARG A 30 2.92 8.31 12.48
CA ARG A 30 2.52 9.69 12.72
C ARG A 30 3.05 10.11 14.09
N ASP A 31 3.79 11.20 14.12
CA ASP A 31 4.37 11.74 15.37
C ASP A 31 5.22 10.69 16.11
N GLY A 32 5.94 9.88 15.35
CA GLY A 32 6.82 8.86 15.92
C GLY A 32 6.13 7.61 16.39
N GLU A 33 4.83 7.48 16.14
CA GLU A 33 4.07 6.31 16.58
C GLU A 33 3.40 5.63 15.40
N LEU A 34 3.19 4.32 15.52
CA LEU A 34 2.49 3.56 14.50
C LEU A 34 1.07 4.13 14.34
N ALA A 35 0.60 4.22 13.09
CA ALA A 35 -0.67 4.84 12.77
C ALA A 35 -1.70 3.80 12.30
N PRO A 36 -2.46 3.22 13.22
CA PRO A 36 -3.52 2.29 12.81
C PRO A 36 -4.69 3.06 12.22
N GLY A 37 -5.42 2.41 11.31
CA GLY A 37 -6.63 3.00 10.77
C GLY A 37 -6.42 4.04 9.69
N ALA A 38 -5.20 4.25 9.22
CA ALA A 38 -4.96 5.13 8.08
C ALA A 38 -5.37 4.41 6.80
N TYR A 39 -5.77 5.18 5.78
CA TYR A 39 -6.13 4.58 4.49
C TYR A 39 -4.98 4.75 3.52
N VAL A 40 -4.56 3.66 2.91
CA VAL A 40 -3.47 3.68 1.92
C VAL A 40 -4.06 3.29 0.57
N ARG A 41 -3.94 4.18 -0.40
CA ARG A 41 -4.43 3.96 -1.75
C ARG A 41 -3.28 3.67 -2.68
N LEU A 42 -3.43 2.64 -3.49
CA LEU A 42 -2.47 2.28 -4.51
C LEU A 42 -2.94 2.89 -5.83
N LEU A 43 -2.13 3.80 -6.38
CA LEU A 43 -2.42 4.45 -7.64
C LEU A 43 -1.39 4.01 -8.67
N ASP A 44 -1.83 3.78 -9.92
CA ASP A 44 -0.91 3.38 -10.97
C ASP A 44 -0.10 4.56 -11.50
N SER A 45 0.74 4.32 -12.50
CA SER A 45 1.65 5.35 -13.01
C SER A 45 0.93 6.52 -13.66
N SER A 46 -0.35 6.36 -14.00
CA SER A 46 -1.15 7.46 -14.54
C SER A 46 -1.95 8.16 -13.45
N GLY A 47 -1.80 7.73 -12.21
CA GLY A 47 -2.53 8.33 -11.10
C GLY A 47 -3.90 7.75 -10.85
N GLU A 48 -4.24 6.64 -11.52
CA GLU A 48 -5.55 6.03 -11.36
C GLU A 48 -5.61 5.11 -10.15
N PHE A 49 -6.73 5.14 -9.47
CA PHE A 49 -6.97 4.31 -8.30
C PHE A 49 -7.03 2.84 -8.69
N VAL A 50 -6.31 2.01 -7.95
CA VAL A 50 -6.30 0.56 -8.17
C VAL A 50 -6.85 -0.18 -6.97
N ALA A 51 -6.42 0.17 -5.76
CA ALA A 51 -6.81 -0.54 -4.55
C ALA A 51 -6.63 0.34 -3.33
N GLU A 52 -7.28 -0.03 -2.24
CA GLU A 52 -7.16 0.70 -0.97
C GLU A 52 -7.19 -0.30 0.17
N VAL A 53 -6.34 -0.07 1.17
CA VAL A 53 -6.40 -0.83 2.41
C VAL A 53 -6.36 0.14 3.58
N GLN A 54 -6.83 -0.33 4.72
CA GLN A 54 -6.69 0.40 5.97
C GLN A 54 -5.57 -0.25 6.76
N THR A 55 -4.69 0.56 7.36
CA THR A 55 -3.59 0.00 8.15
C THR A 55 -4.14 -0.76 9.35
N ASP A 56 -3.42 -1.81 9.73
CA ASP A 56 -3.84 -2.64 10.85
C ASP A 56 -3.47 -1.98 12.19
N TRP A 57 -3.65 -2.71 13.29
CA TRP A 57 -3.40 -2.17 14.63
C TRP A 57 -1.95 -1.74 14.85
N ALA A 58 -1.03 -2.26 14.05
CA ALA A 58 0.38 -1.89 14.12
C ALA A 58 0.79 -0.91 13.02
N GLY A 59 -0.19 -0.31 12.33
CA GLY A 59 0.09 0.64 11.26
C GLY A 59 0.57 0.00 9.98
N ARG A 60 0.47 -1.30 9.82
CA ARG A 60 1.04 -2.03 8.67
C ARG A 60 0.04 -2.17 7.55
N PHE A 61 0.58 -2.25 6.34
CA PHE A 61 -0.23 -2.50 5.14
C PHE A 61 0.59 -3.30 4.13
N ARG A 62 -0.12 -3.92 3.17
CA ARG A 62 0.53 -4.71 2.13
C ARG A 62 -0.32 -4.68 0.86
N PHE A 63 0.36 -4.53 -0.28
CA PHE A 63 -0.27 -4.64 -1.58
C PHE A 63 0.47 -5.69 -2.41
N TYR A 64 -0.28 -6.45 -3.20
CA TYR A 64 0.26 -7.32 -4.23
C TYR A 64 0.04 -6.61 -5.56
N ALA A 65 1.12 -6.34 -6.29
CA ALA A 65 1.07 -5.50 -7.48
C ALA A 65 1.99 -6.04 -8.56
N ALA A 66 1.81 -5.55 -9.78
CA ALA A 66 2.74 -5.84 -10.85
C ALA A 66 4.00 -5.00 -10.66
N ALA A 67 5.09 -5.45 -11.25
CA ALA A 67 6.31 -4.64 -11.31
C ALA A 67 6.02 -3.32 -12.02
N GLY A 68 6.63 -2.25 -11.56
CA GLY A 68 6.45 -0.94 -12.17
C GLY A 68 6.43 0.18 -11.16
N GLN A 69 5.91 1.31 -11.60
CA GLN A 69 5.84 2.53 -10.80
C GLN A 69 4.44 2.68 -10.21
N TRP A 70 4.40 3.01 -8.94
CA TRP A 70 3.14 3.16 -8.21
C TRP A 70 3.23 4.37 -7.29
N THR A 71 2.09 4.94 -6.95
CA THR A 71 2.00 5.97 -5.92
C THR A 71 1.16 5.43 -4.78
N LEU A 72 1.67 5.57 -3.57
CA LEU A 72 0.92 5.25 -2.36
C LEU A 72 0.42 6.56 -1.78
N ARG A 73 -0.91 6.74 -1.78
CA ARG A 73 -1.52 7.92 -1.17
C ARG A 73 -2.11 7.52 0.16
N THR A 74 -1.54 8.02 1.23
CA THR A 74 -1.94 7.66 2.58
C THR A 74 -2.71 8.82 3.19
N LEU A 75 -3.89 8.51 3.73
CA LEU A 75 -4.79 9.50 4.30
C LEU A 75 -5.07 9.16 5.75
N ALA A 76 -4.96 10.18 6.59
CA ALA A 76 -5.33 10.10 7.99
C ALA A 76 -5.98 11.44 8.34
N PRO A 77 -6.61 11.58 9.51
CA PRO A 77 -7.26 12.84 9.84
C PRO A 77 -6.31 14.03 9.69
N GLY A 78 -6.69 14.98 8.84
CA GLY A 78 -5.93 16.21 8.64
C GLY A 78 -4.67 16.10 7.81
N VAL A 79 -4.36 14.94 7.22
CA VAL A 79 -3.11 14.79 6.48
C VAL A 79 -3.28 13.82 5.32
N SER A 80 -2.56 14.10 4.23
CA SER A 80 -2.49 13.22 3.07
C SER A 80 -1.07 13.27 2.54
N VAL A 81 -0.45 12.10 2.35
CA VAL A 81 0.94 12.00 1.92
C VAL A 81 1.03 11.06 0.73
N ASP A 82 1.70 11.50 -0.34
CA ASP A 82 1.95 10.66 -1.50
C ASP A 82 3.40 10.20 -1.48
N LEU A 83 3.60 8.93 -1.75
CA LEU A 83 4.94 8.35 -1.85
C LEU A 83 5.03 7.57 -3.16
N ASP A 84 5.95 7.98 -4.03
CA ASP A 84 6.17 7.29 -5.29
C ASP A 84 7.18 6.18 -5.08
N VAL A 85 6.85 4.98 -5.58
CA VAL A 85 7.71 3.82 -5.43
C VAL A 85 7.85 3.11 -6.77
N THR A 86 8.95 2.38 -6.92
CA THR A 86 9.17 1.50 -8.06
C THR A 86 9.49 0.12 -7.50
N VAL A 87 8.80 -0.90 -7.99
CA VAL A 87 9.00 -2.25 -7.51
C VAL A 87 9.27 -3.17 -8.69
N GLY A 88 10.23 -4.07 -8.52
CA GLY A 88 10.59 -5.06 -9.53
C GLY A 88 9.82 -6.35 -9.37
N GLY A 89 9.79 -7.14 -10.44
CA GLY A 89 9.15 -8.45 -10.41
C GLY A 89 9.81 -9.35 -9.38
N GLY A 90 9.02 -9.99 -8.55
CA GLY A 90 9.52 -10.85 -7.48
C GLY A 90 10.03 -10.12 -6.26
N GLU A 91 10.01 -8.79 -6.30
CA GLU A 91 10.53 -7.99 -5.19
C GLU A 91 9.50 -7.82 -4.08
N VAL A 92 9.98 -7.80 -2.83
CA VAL A 92 9.19 -7.35 -1.69
C VAL A 92 9.80 -6.02 -1.28
N LEU A 93 9.09 -4.93 -1.52
CA LEU A 93 9.58 -3.58 -1.26
C LEU A 93 9.05 -3.07 0.07
N PRO A 94 9.91 -2.89 1.07
CA PRO A 94 9.47 -2.30 2.33
C PRO A 94 9.42 -0.78 2.21
N VAL A 95 8.39 -0.16 2.76
CA VAL A 95 8.26 1.30 2.74
C VAL A 95 7.82 1.79 4.11
N GLU A 96 8.17 3.03 4.40
CA GLU A 96 7.70 3.70 5.60
C GLU A 96 7.04 5.00 5.17
N VAL A 97 5.80 5.21 5.59
CA VAL A 97 5.05 6.42 5.26
C VAL A 97 5.02 7.30 6.52
N LEU A 98 5.60 8.48 6.40
CA LEU A 98 5.61 9.44 7.51
C LEU A 98 4.48 10.43 7.28
N LEU A 99 3.51 10.43 8.20
CA LEU A 99 2.30 11.26 8.09
C LEU A 99 2.43 12.62 8.76
N ASP A 100 3.60 12.98 9.18
CA ASP A 100 3.83 14.25 9.90
C ASP A 100 3.84 15.45 8.96
#